data_921bc27b5eaee20fb7aa50f7bf9a7f28
#
_entry.id   921bc27b5eaee20fb7aa50f7bf9a7f28
#
_cell.length_a   1.000
_cell.length_b   1.000
_cell.length_c   1.000
_cell.angle_alpha   90.00
_cell.angle_beta   90.00
_cell.angle_gamma   90.00
#
_symmetry.space_group_name_H-M   'P 1'
#
loop_
_entity.id
_entity.type
_entity.pdbx_description
1 polymer ?
#
loop_
_entity_poly.entity_id
_entity_poly.type
_entity_poly.pdbx_seq_one_letter_code
_entity_poly.pdbx_strand_id
1 'polypeptide(L)'
;MEKSVNVIGAGLAGSEAAWQLVKRGVKVDLYEMRPVKQTPAHHTDKFAELVCTNSLRANGLTNAVGVIKEEMRILDSIIIEAADKASVPAGGALAVDRHEFSGYITDKGKNHPLVTVHTEEVTTIPEGPTIIATGPLTSPALADEIKQLTGEEYLYFYDAAAPIIEKDSIDMDKVYLKSRYDKGEAAYLNCPMSEEEFNAFYEALVTAETAALKEFEKEVFFEGCMPIEVMAKRGIKTMLFGPLKPVGLEDPKTGKRPYAVLQLRQDDAAGTLYNMVGFQTHLKWGEQKRVFGMIPGLENAEIVRYGVMHRNTFINSPTVLEPTYQLKTRNDLFFAGQMTGVEGYVESAASGLAAGINAANFVEEKELVVFPAETAIGSLAHYITSASKKSFQPMNVNFGLFPELETKIRAKQERNEKLAERALNAIKRVAEEL
;
A
#
# COMPACT_ATOMS: atom_id res chain seq x y z
N MET A 1 -24.65 -21.90 -18.45
CA MET A 1 -24.79 -20.56 -17.86
C MET A 1 -23.58 -19.75 -18.26
N GLU A 2 -23.75 -18.47 -18.54
CA GLU A 2 -22.63 -17.59 -18.86
C GLU A 2 -21.73 -17.47 -17.63
N LYS A 3 -20.42 -17.68 -17.80
CA LYS A 3 -19.46 -17.64 -16.67
C LYS A 3 -19.18 -16.18 -16.33
N SER A 4 -19.69 -15.71 -15.20
CA SER A 4 -19.47 -14.34 -14.71
C SER A 4 -19.10 -14.34 -13.23
N VAL A 5 -18.36 -13.32 -12.81
CA VAL A 5 -17.97 -13.08 -11.42
C VAL A 5 -18.26 -11.63 -11.06
N ASN A 6 -18.90 -11.42 -9.91
CA ASN A 6 -19.07 -10.09 -9.34
C ASN A 6 -17.78 -9.66 -8.64
N VAL A 7 -17.28 -8.47 -8.89
CA VAL A 7 -16.16 -7.87 -8.17
C VAL A 7 -16.64 -6.58 -7.52
N ILE A 8 -16.59 -6.52 -6.20
CA ILE A 8 -17.07 -5.36 -5.43
C ILE A 8 -15.88 -4.52 -4.98
N GLY A 9 -15.78 -3.32 -5.52
CA GLY A 9 -14.69 -2.36 -5.33
C GLY A 9 -13.68 -2.38 -6.47
N ALA A 10 -13.44 -1.22 -7.09
CA ALA A 10 -12.44 -1.03 -8.15
C ALA A 10 -11.13 -0.37 -7.62
N GLY A 11 -10.75 -0.71 -6.39
CA GLY A 11 -9.44 -0.39 -5.82
C GLY A 11 -8.33 -1.24 -6.43
N LEU A 12 -7.13 -1.23 -5.83
CA LEU A 12 -5.98 -2.01 -6.30
C LEU A 12 -6.30 -3.51 -6.42
N ALA A 13 -6.90 -4.09 -5.38
CA ALA A 13 -7.22 -5.51 -5.36
C ALA A 13 -8.33 -5.88 -6.34
N GLY A 14 -9.41 -5.08 -6.40
CA GLY A 14 -10.54 -5.38 -7.28
C GLY A 14 -10.21 -5.17 -8.76
N SER A 15 -9.44 -4.14 -9.09
CA SER A 15 -8.97 -3.93 -10.47
C SER A 15 -8.04 -5.05 -10.94
N GLU A 16 -7.14 -5.52 -10.06
CA GLU A 16 -6.27 -6.66 -10.36
C GLU A 16 -7.07 -7.96 -10.51
N ALA A 17 -8.03 -8.22 -9.60
CA ALA A 17 -8.89 -9.40 -9.67
C ALA A 17 -9.72 -9.42 -10.97
N ALA A 18 -10.34 -8.29 -11.33
CA ALA A 18 -11.08 -8.14 -12.58
C ALA A 18 -10.19 -8.42 -13.80
N TRP A 19 -8.96 -7.91 -13.80
CA TRP A 19 -7.99 -8.17 -14.86
C TRP A 19 -7.64 -9.66 -15.01
N GLN A 20 -7.39 -10.35 -13.91
CA GLN A 20 -7.09 -11.77 -13.92
C GLN A 20 -8.27 -12.63 -14.42
N LEU A 21 -9.50 -12.22 -14.11
CA LEU A 21 -10.73 -12.84 -14.60
C LEU A 21 -10.86 -12.69 -16.13
N VAL A 22 -10.76 -11.45 -16.64
CA VAL A 22 -10.97 -11.21 -18.08
C VAL A 22 -9.87 -11.83 -18.95
N LYS A 23 -8.64 -11.91 -18.46
CA LYS A 23 -7.54 -12.65 -19.11
C LYS A 23 -7.86 -14.14 -19.33
N ARG A 24 -8.71 -14.69 -18.47
CA ARG A 24 -9.18 -16.10 -18.55
C ARG A 24 -10.54 -16.23 -19.23
N GLY A 25 -11.01 -15.16 -19.90
CA GLY A 25 -12.26 -15.18 -20.64
C GLY A 25 -13.52 -15.13 -19.76
N VAL A 26 -13.38 -14.84 -18.47
CA VAL A 26 -14.51 -14.74 -17.55
C VAL A 26 -15.09 -13.33 -17.58
N LYS A 27 -16.42 -13.21 -17.69
CA LYS A 27 -17.11 -11.92 -17.60
C LYS A 27 -17.07 -11.39 -16.17
N VAL A 28 -16.98 -10.07 -16.06
CA VAL A 28 -16.89 -9.37 -14.77
C VAL A 28 -17.98 -8.32 -14.67
N ASP A 29 -18.77 -8.39 -13.63
CA ASP A 29 -19.61 -7.31 -13.14
C ASP A 29 -18.85 -6.58 -12.03
N LEU A 30 -18.27 -5.40 -12.37
CA LEU A 30 -17.42 -4.61 -11.48
C LEU A 30 -18.22 -3.48 -10.85
N TYR A 31 -18.37 -3.51 -9.54
CA TYR A 31 -19.09 -2.51 -8.77
C TYR A 31 -18.13 -1.51 -8.12
N GLU A 32 -18.33 -0.24 -8.40
CA GLU A 32 -17.59 0.87 -7.77
C GLU A 32 -18.56 1.96 -7.33
N MET A 33 -18.55 2.31 -6.06
CA MET A 33 -19.51 3.28 -5.52
C MET A 33 -19.18 4.73 -5.89
N ARG A 34 -17.93 5.04 -6.24
CA ARG A 34 -17.54 6.40 -6.65
C ARG A 34 -17.93 6.67 -8.11
N PRO A 35 -18.35 7.86 -8.46
CA PRO A 35 -18.47 9.08 -7.64
C PRO A 35 -19.79 9.21 -6.87
N VAL A 36 -20.71 8.24 -6.96
CA VAL A 36 -22.04 8.35 -6.32
C VAL A 36 -21.91 8.44 -4.80
N LYS A 37 -21.02 7.63 -4.21
CA LYS A 37 -20.69 7.68 -2.79
C LYS A 37 -19.17 7.72 -2.63
N GLN A 38 -18.69 8.75 -1.93
CA GLN A 38 -17.26 8.93 -1.65
C GLN A 38 -16.84 8.24 -0.36
N THR A 39 -15.55 7.93 -0.26
CA THR A 39 -14.90 7.54 1.00
C THR A 39 -14.14 8.74 1.60
N PRO A 40 -13.76 8.69 2.88
CA PRO A 40 -12.97 9.77 3.48
C PRO A 40 -11.58 9.97 2.85
N ALA A 41 -11.04 8.99 2.13
CA ALA A 41 -9.68 9.00 1.63
C ALA A 41 -9.55 9.22 0.12
N HIS A 42 -10.56 8.86 -0.66
CA HIS A 42 -10.54 8.99 -2.12
C HIS A 42 -10.97 10.39 -2.57
N HIS A 43 -10.40 10.85 -3.67
CA HIS A 43 -10.65 12.19 -4.22
C HIS A 43 -11.14 12.15 -5.67
N THR A 44 -11.00 11.01 -6.36
CA THR A 44 -11.37 10.82 -7.77
C THR A 44 -12.35 9.64 -7.92
N ASP A 45 -12.88 9.47 -9.12
CA ASP A 45 -13.66 8.30 -9.53
C ASP A 45 -12.81 7.24 -10.25
N LYS A 46 -11.49 7.45 -10.29
CA LYS A 46 -10.56 6.54 -10.96
C LYS A 46 -10.36 5.25 -10.17
N PHE A 47 -10.17 4.16 -10.90
CA PHE A 47 -9.82 2.86 -10.32
C PHE A 47 -8.41 2.89 -9.74
N ALA A 48 -8.16 2.05 -8.73
CA ALA A 48 -6.87 1.90 -8.08
C ALA A 48 -6.21 3.23 -7.63
N GLU A 49 -7.00 4.20 -7.16
CA GLU A 49 -6.48 5.46 -6.64
C GLU A 49 -5.55 5.22 -5.45
N LEU A 50 -4.35 5.82 -5.50
CA LEU A 50 -3.37 5.76 -4.41
C LEU A 50 -3.65 6.87 -3.39
N VAL A 51 -4.25 6.52 -2.27
CA VAL A 51 -4.79 7.47 -1.29
C VAL A 51 -3.76 8.01 -0.30
N CYS A 52 -2.67 7.29 -0.03
CA CYS A 52 -1.66 7.66 0.97
C CYS A 52 -0.37 8.16 0.33
N THR A 53 0.39 7.28 -0.29
CA THR A 53 1.69 7.56 -0.93
C THR A 53 1.63 7.21 -2.41
N ASN A 54 2.55 7.76 -3.21
CA ASN A 54 2.74 7.34 -4.60
C ASN A 54 3.81 6.24 -4.75
N SER A 55 4.37 5.76 -3.65
CA SER A 55 5.43 4.76 -3.66
C SER A 55 4.88 3.35 -3.51
N LEU A 56 5.34 2.46 -4.38
CA LEU A 56 5.19 1.01 -4.26
C LEU A 56 6.42 0.37 -3.59
N ARG A 57 7.19 1.16 -2.83
CA ARG A 57 8.37 0.74 -2.06
C ARG A 57 9.52 0.19 -2.92
N ALA A 58 10.51 -0.46 -2.29
CA ALA A 58 11.71 -0.95 -2.95
C ALA A 58 11.42 -1.87 -4.14
N ASN A 59 12.15 -1.67 -5.26
CA ASN A 59 11.97 -2.44 -6.50
C ASN A 59 13.00 -3.58 -6.65
N GLY A 60 14.09 -3.56 -5.90
CA GLY A 60 15.15 -4.58 -5.97
C GLY A 60 14.77 -5.92 -5.33
N LEU A 61 15.22 -7.03 -5.90
CA LEU A 61 14.93 -8.39 -5.46
C LEU A 61 15.55 -8.79 -4.11
N THR A 62 16.46 -7.99 -3.57
CA THR A 62 16.97 -8.16 -2.20
C THR A 62 15.96 -7.74 -1.12
N ASN A 63 14.79 -7.25 -1.54
CA ASN A 63 13.66 -6.90 -0.70
C ASN A 63 12.45 -7.75 -1.08
N ALA A 64 11.72 -8.29 -0.13
CA ALA A 64 10.54 -9.12 -0.40
C ALA A 64 9.45 -8.39 -1.20
N VAL A 65 9.31 -7.07 -1.01
CA VAL A 65 8.38 -6.25 -1.81
C VAL A 65 8.83 -6.10 -3.27
N GLY A 66 10.11 -6.22 -3.57
CA GLY A 66 10.61 -6.34 -4.94
C GLY A 66 10.27 -7.69 -5.55
N VAL A 67 10.41 -8.76 -4.75
CA VAL A 67 10.07 -10.13 -5.17
C VAL A 67 8.60 -10.26 -5.52
N ILE A 68 7.68 -9.79 -4.68
CA ILE A 68 6.24 -9.88 -4.98
C ILE A 68 5.87 -9.11 -6.24
N LYS A 69 6.51 -7.95 -6.51
CA LYS A 69 6.30 -7.23 -7.78
C LYS A 69 6.74 -8.03 -8.99
N GLU A 70 7.87 -8.72 -8.88
CA GLU A 70 8.35 -9.57 -9.99
C GLU A 70 7.47 -10.81 -10.18
N GLU A 71 6.98 -11.40 -9.10
CA GLU A 71 5.98 -12.47 -9.18
C GLU A 71 4.70 -11.99 -9.89
N MET A 72 4.23 -10.80 -9.57
CA MET A 72 3.07 -10.18 -10.23
C MET A 72 3.35 -9.88 -11.71
N ARG A 73 4.58 -9.46 -12.10
CA ARG A 73 4.96 -9.31 -13.52
C ARG A 73 4.89 -10.62 -14.27
N ILE A 74 5.42 -11.70 -13.69
CA ILE A 74 5.36 -13.05 -14.27
C ILE A 74 3.91 -13.50 -14.49
N LEU A 75 2.98 -13.08 -13.63
CA LEU A 75 1.54 -13.37 -13.72
C LEU A 75 0.74 -12.30 -14.50
N ASP A 76 1.42 -11.39 -15.21
CA ASP A 76 0.84 -10.32 -16.04
C ASP A 76 -0.13 -9.40 -15.27
N SER A 77 0.28 -8.89 -14.13
CA SER A 77 -0.48 -7.94 -13.32
C SER A 77 -0.70 -6.61 -14.04
N ILE A 78 -1.95 -6.14 -14.10
CA ILE A 78 -2.28 -4.80 -14.60
C ILE A 78 -1.73 -3.70 -13.68
N ILE A 79 -1.72 -3.95 -12.37
CA ILE A 79 -1.25 -2.98 -11.38
C ILE A 79 0.24 -2.72 -11.55
N ILE A 80 1.04 -3.76 -11.74
CA ILE A 80 2.48 -3.60 -11.93
C ILE A 80 2.79 -3.07 -13.34
N GLU A 81 2.05 -3.49 -14.37
CA GLU A 81 2.17 -2.92 -15.71
C GLU A 81 1.91 -1.40 -15.70
N ALA A 82 0.85 -0.96 -15.03
CA ALA A 82 0.54 0.46 -14.87
C ALA A 82 1.65 1.21 -14.10
N ALA A 83 2.19 0.58 -13.04
CA ALA A 83 3.25 1.16 -12.23
C ALA A 83 4.55 1.34 -13.02
N ASP A 84 4.93 0.36 -13.82
CA ASP A 84 6.12 0.43 -14.66
C ASP A 84 5.99 1.52 -15.73
N LYS A 85 4.78 1.73 -16.29
CA LYS A 85 4.51 2.77 -17.30
C LYS A 85 4.44 4.19 -16.70
N ALA A 86 3.87 4.33 -15.51
CA ALA A 86 3.70 5.62 -14.84
C ALA A 86 4.83 5.95 -13.85
N SER A 87 5.98 5.26 -13.96
CA SER A 87 7.07 5.41 -13.01
C SER A 87 7.69 6.81 -13.04
N VAL A 88 8.02 7.31 -11.85
CA VAL A 88 8.74 8.58 -11.65
C VAL A 88 10.04 8.32 -10.88
N PRO A 89 11.05 9.22 -10.97
CA PRO A 89 12.32 9.04 -10.30
C PRO A 89 12.16 8.87 -8.78
N ALA A 90 12.68 7.76 -8.22
CA ALA A 90 12.59 7.46 -6.79
C ALA A 90 13.77 6.60 -6.29
N GLY A 91 14.94 6.68 -6.90
CA GLY A 91 16.12 5.89 -6.53
C GLY A 91 15.85 4.39 -6.64
N GLY A 92 16.02 3.64 -5.55
CA GLY A 92 15.77 2.19 -5.50
C GLY A 92 14.32 1.78 -5.27
N ALA A 93 13.38 2.74 -5.21
CA ALA A 93 11.95 2.47 -5.05
C ALA A 93 11.22 2.57 -6.40
N LEU A 94 10.06 1.95 -6.52
CA LEU A 94 9.11 2.17 -7.60
C LEU A 94 8.07 3.18 -7.09
N ALA A 95 8.13 4.41 -7.59
CA ALA A 95 7.12 5.42 -7.36
C ALA A 95 6.46 5.81 -8.69
N VAL A 96 5.23 6.29 -8.64
CA VAL A 96 4.41 6.53 -9.83
C VAL A 96 3.78 7.92 -9.80
N ASP A 97 3.50 8.46 -10.99
CA ASP A 97 2.50 9.51 -11.14
C ASP A 97 1.12 8.91 -10.85
N ARG A 98 0.43 9.45 -9.85
CA ARG A 98 -0.86 8.91 -9.37
C ARG A 98 -1.95 8.98 -10.44
N HIS A 99 -1.97 10.04 -11.22
CA HIS A 99 -2.99 10.29 -12.22
C HIS A 99 -2.80 9.41 -13.45
N GLU A 100 -1.57 9.26 -13.93
CA GLU A 100 -1.24 8.35 -15.03
C GLU A 100 -1.47 6.91 -14.65
N PHE A 101 -1.04 6.50 -13.45
CA PHE A 101 -1.22 5.15 -12.92
C PHE A 101 -2.71 4.76 -12.85
N SER A 102 -3.51 5.55 -12.13
CA SER A 102 -4.93 5.26 -11.97
C SER A 102 -5.72 5.44 -13.27
N GLY A 103 -5.33 6.40 -14.13
CA GLY A 103 -5.90 6.61 -15.45
C GLY A 103 -5.74 5.38 -16.34
N TYR A 104 -4.54 4.83 -16.43
CA TYR A 104 -4.25 3.64 -17.22
C TYR A 104 -5.12 2.43 -16.81
N ILE A 105 -5.22 2.17 -15.51
CA ILE A 105 -6.01 1.05 -14.98
C ILE A 105 -7.51 1.27 -15.26
N THR A 106 -7.98 2.51 -15.07
CA THR A 106 -9.39 2.88 -15.32
C THR A 106 -9.77 2.66 -16.77
N ASP A 107 -8.93 3.14 -17.70
CA ASP A 107 -9.18 3.03 -19.13
C ASP A 107 -9.20 1.57 -19.59
N LYS A 108 -8.23 0.77 -19.15
CA LYS A 108 -8.20 -0.67 -19.47
C LYS A 108 -9.40 -1.43 -18.87
N GLY A 109 -9.80 -1.11 -17.64
CA GLY A 109 -10.92 -1.76 -16.98
C GLY A 109 -12.26 -1.38 -17.60
N LYS A 110 -12.56 -0.09 -17.77
CA LYS A 110 -13.83 0.39 -18.31
C LYS A 110 -14.05 0.02 -19.78
N ASN A 111 -12.98 -0.06 -20.57
CA ASN A 111 -13.09 -0.34 -22.02
C ASN A 111 -12.93 -1.82 -22.37
N HIS A 112 -12.74 -2.70 -21.40
CA HIS A 112 -12.61 -4.13 -21.69
C HIS A 112 -13.96 -4.76 -22.00
N PRO A 113 -14.12 -5.51 -23.13
CA PRO A 113 -15.41 -6.04 -23.60
C PRO A 113 -16.07 -7.04 -22.64
N LEU A 114 -15.30 -7.66 -21.74
CA LEU A 114 -15.80 -8.59 -20.73
C LEU A 114 -16.08 -7.93 -19.37
N VAL A 115 -15.93 -6.60 -19.23
CA VAL A 115 -16.21 -5.86 -17.99
C VAL A 115 -17.46 -5.02 -18.15
N THR A 116 -18.41 -5.22 -17.27
CA THR A 116 -19.55 -4.32 -17.08
C THR A 116 -19.33 -3.55 -15.78
N VAL A 117 -19.26 -2.22 -15.86
CA VAL A 117 -19.05 -1.38 -14.66
C VAL A 117 -20.41 -0.88 -14.15
N HIS A 118 -20.68 -1.16 -12.88
CA HIS A 118 -21.83 -0.67 -12.14
C HIS A 118 -21.36 0.41 -11.16
N THR A 119 -21.84 1.66 -11.37
CA THR A 119 -21.47 2.79 -10.52
C THR A 119 -22.53 2.97 -9.43
N GLU A 120 -22.42 2.14 -8.39
CA GLU A 120 -23.37 2.11 -7.27
C GLU A 120 -22.73 1.51 -6.02
N GLU A 121 -23.31 1.82 -4.85
CA GLU A 121 -22.96 1.16 -3.60
C GLU A 121 -23.65 -0.21 -3.53
N VAL A 122 -22.84 -1.26 -3.35
CA VAL A 122 -23.35 -2.59 -3.01
C VAL A 122 -23.59 -2.66 -1.50
N THR A 123 -24.83 -2.87 -1.10
CA THR A 123 -25.24 -2.98 0.31
C THR A 123 -25.56 -4.40 0.74
N THR A 124 -25.82 -5.28 -0.22
CA THR A 124 -26.09 -6.71 -0.03
C THR A 124 -25.21 -7.50 -0.98
N ILE A 125 -24.56 -8.55 -0.47
CA ILE A 125 -23.65 -9.38 -1.28
C ILE A 125 -24.44 -10.10 -2.36
N PRO A 126 -24.09 -9.95 -3.66
CA PRO A 126 -24.77 -10.62 -4.75
C PRO A 126 -24.77 -12.16 -4.61
N GLU A 127 -25.76 -12.80 -5.22
CA GLU A 127 -25.73 -14.25 -5.41
C GLU A 127 -24.71 -14.64 -6.49
N GLY A 128 -24.16 -15.85 -6.35
CA GLY A 128 -23.16 -16.41 -7.27
C GLY A 128 -21.73 -15.96 -6.95
N PRO A 129 -20.76 -16.36 -7.81
CA PRO A 129 -19.35 -16.14 -7.57
C PRO A 129 -19.03 -14.65 -7.41
N THR A 130 -18.45 -14.29 -6.27
CA THR A 130 -18.22 -12.89 -5.90
C THR A 130 -16.85 -12.71 -5.24
N ILE A 131 -16.16 -11.62 -5.59
CA ILE A 131 -14.93 -11.16 -4.92
C ILE A 131 -15.24 -9.84 -4.21
N ILE A 132 -15.10 -9.79 -2.89
CA ILE A 132 -15.18 -8.56 -2.10
C ILE A 132 -13.79 -7.96 -1.97
N ALA A 133 -13.57 -6.81 -2.61
CA ALA A 133 -12.30 -6.10 -2.69
C ALA A 133 -12.45 -4.60 -2.35
N THR A 134 -13.32 -4.29 -1.39
CA THR A 134 -13.71 -2.93 -1.02
C THR A 134 -12.69 -2.20 -0.15
N GLY A 135 -11.60 -2.88 0.22
CA GLY A 135 -10.50 -2.30 0.97
C GLY A 135 -10.86 -1.96 2.44
N PRO A 136 -10.03 -1.13 3.08
CA PRO A 136 -10.15 -0.84 4.52
C PRO A 136 -11.27 0.15 4.86
N LEU A 137 -11.86 0.78 3.85
CA LEU A 137 -12.93 1.80 3.98
C LEU A 137 -14.26 1.28 3.41
N THR A 138 -14.55 0.00 3.60
CA THR A 138 -15.82 -0.63 3.22
C THR A 138 -16.99 0.16 3.78
N SER A 139 -18.04 0.35 2.97
CA SER A 139 -19.23 1.10 3.40
C SER A 139 -19.91 0.42 4.59
N PRO A 140 -20.53 1.18 5.50
CA PRO A 140 -21.16 0.61 6.70
C PRO A 140 -22.17 -0.49 6.40
N ALA A 141 -23.02 -0.31 5.38
CA ALA A 141 -24.05 -1.29 5.03
C ALA A 141 -23.45 -2.64 4.60
N LEU A 142 -22.44 -2.60 3.70
CA LEU A 142 -21.75 -3.83 3.28
C LEU A 142 -20.90 -4.43 4.42
N ALA A 143 -20.30 -3.59 5.27
CA ALA A 143 -19.56 -4.06 6.45
C ALA A 143 -20.48 -4.82 7.42
N ASP A 144 -21.69 -4.34 7.67
CA ASP A 144 -22.67 -5.03 8.51
C ASP A 144 -23.10 -6.38 7.90
N GLU A 145 -23.29 -6.44 6.59
CA GLU A 145 -23.58 -7.68 5.85
C GLU A 145 -22.45 -8.71 6.00
N ILE A 146 -21.19 -8.27 5.79
CA ILE A 146 -20.01 -9.13 5.95
C ILE A 146 -19.87 -9.63 7.39
N LYS A 147 -20.12 -8.77 8.38
CA LYS A 147 -20.12 -9.14 9.79
C LYS A 147 -21.17 -10.21 10.09
N GLN A 148 -22.39 -10.07 9.59
CA GLN A 148 -23.44 -11.08 9.76
C GLN A 148 -23.07 -12.41 9.11
N LEU A 149 -22.47 -12.36 7.90
CA LEU A 149 -22.07 -13.55 7.16
C LEU A 149 -20.89 -14.30 7.83
N THR A 150 -19.91 -13.57 8.34
CA THR A 150 -18.71 -14.15 8.96
C THR A 150 -18.90 -14.51 10.42
N GLY A 151 -19.86 -13.90 11.11
CA GLY A 151 -20.02 -14.01 12.56
C GLY A 151 -18.91 -13.35 13.39
N GLU A 152 -18.02 -12.62 12.75
CA GLU A 152 -16.82 -12.00 13.35
C GLU A 152 -16.91 -10.47 13.38
N GLU A 153 -16.44 -9.86 14.47
CA GLU A 153 -16.28 -8.42 14.54
C GLU A 153 -15.08 -7.98 13.68
N TYR A 154 -15.20 -6.80 13.05
CA TYR A 154 -14.04 -6.18 12.37
C TYR A 154 -12.95 -5.80 13.38
N LEU A 155 -11.72 -6.10 13.00
CA LEU A 155 -10.53 -5.52 13.61
C LEU A 155 -10.22 -4.17 12.94
N TYR A 156 -9.47 -3.30 13.61
CA TYR A 156 -9.12 -1.99 13.05
C TYR A 156 -7.76 -1.50 13.52
N PHE A 157 -7.19 -0.61 12.71
CA PHE A 157 -6.03 0.21 13.07
C PHE A 157 -6.16 1.59 12.42
N TYR A 158 -5.39 2.54 12.90
CA TYR A 158 -5.31 3.87 12.29
C TYR A 158 -4.11 3.96 11.36
N ASP A 159 -4.35 4.54 10.18
CA ASP A 159 -3.36 4.87 9.16
C ASP A 159 -3.39 6.37 8.88
N ALA A 160 -2.24 6.96 8.64
CA ALA A 160 -2.11 8.37 8.34
C ALA A 160 -1.41 8.61 7.01
N ALA A 161 -1.87 9.60 6.26
CA ALA A 161 -1.22 10.07 5.03
C ALA A 161 -0.22 11.19 5.34
N ALA A 162 0.85 11.27 4.54
CA ALA A 162 1.82 12.36 4.58
C ALA A 162 1.37 13.52 3.67
N PRO A 163 1.76 14.79 4.01
CA PRO A 163 1.48 15.92 3.17
C PRO A 163 2.20 15.88 1.82
N ILE A 164 1.57 16.53 0.82
CA ILE A 164 2.16 16.81 -0.47
C ILE A 164 2.32 18.33 -0.61
N ILE A 165 3.50 18.77 -1.03
CA ILE A 165 3.87 20.17 -1.18
C ILE A 165 4.20 20.50 -2.62
N GLU A 166 3.98 21.77 -3.00
CA GLU A 166 4.32 22.31 -4.31
C GLU A 166 5.82 22.65 -4.39
N LYS A 167 6.50 22.19 -5.45
CA LYS A 167 7.94 22.38 -5.64
C LYS A 167 8.36 23.85 -5.64
N ASP A 168 7.60 24.70 -6.33
CA ASP A 168 7.95 26.11 -6.48
C ASP A 168 7.90 26.90 -5.16
N SER A 169 7.26 26.32 -4.13
CA SER A 169 7.21 26.86 -2.78
C SER A 169 8.39 26.42 -1.89
N ILE A 170 9.25 25.53 -2.39
CA ILE A 170 10.44 25.05 -1.68
C ILE A 170 11.62 25.98 -1.92
N ASP A 171 12.30 26.40 -0.88
CA ASP A 171 13.55 27.17 -0.98
C ASP A 171 14.71 26.25 -1.41
N MET A 172 14.95 26.22 -2.73
CA MET A 172 15.95 25.34 -3.35
C MET A 172 17.39 25.65 -2.95
N ASP A 173 17.67 26.83 -2.38
CA ASP A 173 19.01 27.17 -1.89
C ASP A 173 19.36 26.43 -0.59
N LYS A 174 18.36 26.06 0.19
CA LYS A 174 18.50 25.35 1.47
C LYS A 174 18.45 23.83 1.36
N VAL A 175 18.03 23.30 0.22
CA VAL A 175 17.90 21.86 -0.02
C VAL A 175 18.90 21.34 -1.03
N TYR A 176 19.04 20.02 -1.13
CA TYR A 176 19.91 19.39 -2.13
C TYR A 176 19.34 18.07 -2.64
N LEU A 177 19.67 17.72 -3.88
CA LEU A 177 19.32 16.45 -4.51
C LEU A 177 20.32 15.35 -4.10
N LYS A 178 19.83 14.28 -3.52
CA LYS A 178 20.62 13.08 -3.23
C LYS A 178 19.71 11.88 -2.91
N SER A 179 20.12 10.71 -3.35
CA SER A 179 19.57 9.45 -2.89
C SER A 179 20.45 8.86 -1.80
N ARG A 180 19.84 8.18 -0.82
CA ARG A 180 20.54 7.61 0.33
C ARG A 180 21.57 6.57 -0.10
N TYR A 181 22.82 6.74 0.37
CA TYR A 181 23.98 5.92 0.01
C TYR A 181 24.29 5.93 -1.49
N ASP A 182 23.92 7.00 -2.19
CA ASP A 182 24.09 7.16 -3.64
C ASP A 182 23.52 5.97 -4.45
N LYS A 183 22.44 5.37 -3.95
CA LYS A 183 21.74 4.27 -4.63
C LYS A 183 20.80 4.80 -5.69
N GLY A 184 21.12 4.52 -6.96
CA GLY A 184 20.37 5.01 -8.11
C GLY A 184 20.59 6.49 -8.38
N GLU A 185 19.63 7.11 -9.07
CA GLU A 185 19.66 8.54 -9.34
C GLU A 185 19.49 9.39 -8.07
N ALA A 186 20.00 10.62 -8.09
CA ALA A 186 19.74 11.61 -7.04
C ALA A 186 18.29 12.13 -7.15
N ALA A 187 17.33 11.34 -6.69
CA ALA A 187 15.90 11.54 -6.95
C ALA A 187 15.13 12.19 -5.79
N TYR A 188 15.79 12.43 -4.65
CA TYR A 188 15.14 13.03 -3.48
C TYR A 188 15.68 14.43 -3.23
N LEU A 189 14.78 15.39 -2.97
CA LEU A 189 15.15 16.64 -2.33
C LEU A 189 15.32 16.39 -0.84
N ASN A 190 16.42 16.85 -0.28
CA ASN A 190 16.77 16.67 1.12
C ASN A 190 16.77 18.02 1.83
N CYS A 191 15.99 18.14 2.91
CA CYS A 191 15.92 19.31 3.77
C CYS A 191 16.77 19.04 5.02
N PRO A 192 18.01 19.54 5.08
CA PRO A 192 18.91 19.33 6.22
C PRO A 192 18.52 20.21 7.39
N MET A 193 18.70 19.70 8.61
CA MET A 193 18.55 20.47 9.85
C MET A 193 19.83 20.38 10.68
N SER A 194 20.21 21.51 11.28
CA SER A 194 21.16 21.54 12.39
C SER A 194 20.53 20.95 13.67
N GLU A 195 21.32 20.75 14.71
CA GLU A 195 20.81 20.27 15.98
C GLU A 195 19.82 21.26 16.61
N GLU A 196 20.08 22.55 16.51
CA GLU A 196 19.22 23.61 17.05
C GLU A 196 17.87 23.64 16.31
N GLU A 197 17.90 23.61 14.97
CA GLU A 197 16.68 23.59 14.13
C GLU A 197 15.86 22.33 14.38
N PHE A 198 16.51 21.18 14.48
CA PHE A 198 15.83 19.93 14.80
C PHE A 198 15.18 19.94 16.19
N ASN A 199 15.88 20.43 17.22
CA ASN A 199 15.34 20.51 18.58
C ASN A 199 14.12 21.45 18.64
N ALA A 200 14.18 22.62 17.99
CA ALA A 200 13.05 23.52 17.89
C ALA A 200 11.84 22.87 17.18
N PHE A 201 12.09 22.20 16.06
CA PHE A 201 11.08 21.42 15.33
C PHE A 201 10.49 20.31 16.19
N TYR A 202 11.33 19.53 16.88
CA TYR A 202 10.91 18.42 17.72
C TYR A 202 9.98 18.88 18.85
N GLU A 203 10.35 19.94 19.58
CA GLU A 203 9.52 20.51 20.64
C GLU A 203 8.16 21.02 20.11
N ALA A 204 8.16 21.67 18.95
CA ALA A 204 6.94 22.10 18.30
C ALA A 204 6.05 20.91 17.89
N LEU A 205 6.66 19.82 17.39
CA LEU A 205 5.95 18.63 16.93
C LEU A 205 5.28 17.86 18.09
N VAL A 206 5.99 17.64 19.21
CA VAL A 206 5.45 16.89 20.35
C VAL A 206 4.37 17.62 21.11
N THR A 207 4.32 18.96 20.99
CA THR A 207 3.32 19.83 21.63
C THR A 207 2.19 20.26 20.69
N ALA A 208 2.27 19.91 19.40
CA ALA A 208 1.30 20.32 18.40
C ALA A 208 -0.09 19.67 18.62
N GLU A 209 -1.13 20.40 18.24
CA GLU A 209 -2.51 19.93 18.35
C GLU A 209 -2.83 18.91 17.25
N THR A 210 -3.43 17.80 17.67
CA THR A 210 -3.92 16.75 16.76
C THR A 210 -5.40 16.92 16.46
N ALA A 211 -5.87 16.36 15.35
CA ALA A 211 -7.29 16.24 15.08
C ALA A 211 -7.92 15.28 16.10
N ALA A 212 -9.15 15.58 16.54
CA ALA A 212 -9.83 14.77 17.54
C ALA A 212 -10.20 13.40 16.97
N LEU A 213 -9.89 12.34 17.71
CA LEU A 213 -10.46 11.00 17.55
C LEU A 213 -11.84 10.95 18.23
N LYS A 214 -12.70 10.01 17.81
CA LYS A 214 -13.96 9.77 18.54
C LYS A 214 -13.65 9.26 19.95
N GLU A 215 -14.35 9.75 20.94
CA GLU A 215 -14.09 9.56 22.40
C GLU A 215 -13.96 8.09 22.86
N PHE A 216 -14.37 7.11 22.07
CA PHE A 216 -14.40 5.69 22.43
C PHE A 216 -13.34 4.85 21.72
N GLU A 217 -12.45 5.45 20.93
CA GLU A 217 -11.49 4.71 20.10
C GLU A 217 -10.10 4.71 20.75
N LYS A 218 -9.54 3.50 20.93
CA LYS A 218 -8.13 3.35 21.32
C LYS A 218 -7.26 3.63 20.11
N GLU A 219 -6.19 4.41 20.31
CA GLU A 219 -5.18 4.65 19.28
C GLU A 219 -4.36 3.38 19.01
N VAL A 220 -4.77 2.60 18.02
CA VAL A 220 -4.02 1.44 17.53
C VAL A 220 -3.45 1.82 16.17
N PHE A 221 -2.14 2.06 16.11
CA PHE A 221 -1.45 2.42 14.87
C PHE A 221 -0.72 1.21 14.28
N PHE A 222 -0.72 1.13 12.96
CA PHE A 222 0.20 0.25 12.25
C PHE A 222 1.60 0.87 12.25
N GLU A 223 2.63 0.10 12.63
CA GLU A 223 4.01 0.62 12.78
C GLU A 223 4.57 1.25 11.51
N GLY A 224 4.20 0.74 10.33
CA GLY A 224 4.65 1.25 9.03
C GLY A 224 4.04 2.59 8.61
N CYS A 225 2.90 2.97 9.20
CA CYS A 225 2.15 4.19 8.89
C CYS A 225 1.87 5.05 10.14
N MET A 226 2.73 4.89 11.17
CA MET A 226 2.58 5.63 12.42
C MET A 226 2.76 7.14 12.19
N PRO A 227 1.87 7.97 12.75
CA PRO A 227 1.99 9.43 12.67
C PRO A 227 3.31 9.94 13.23
N ILE A 228 3.89 10.95 12.57
CA ILE A 228 5.19 11.51 12.93
C ILE A 228 5.23 12.06 14.35
N GLU A 229 4.16 12.71 14.82
CA GLU A 229 4.02 13.21 16.18
C GLU A 229 3.92 12.08 17.22
N VAL A 230 3.37 10.94 16.87
CA VAL A 230 3.34 9.74 17.72
C VAL A 230 4.73 9.13 17.83
N MET A 231 5.46 9.05 16.71
CA MET A 231 6.88 8.63 16.71
C MET A 231 7.75 9.59 17.54
N ALA A 232 7.54 10.89 17.42
CA ALA A 232 8.28 11.89 18.18
C ALA A 232 8.07 11.74 19.70
N LYS A 233 6.87 11.43 20.15
CA LYS A 233 6.56 11.15 21.57
C LYS A 233 7.27 9.91 22.12
N ARG A 234 7.73 9.00 21.27
CA ARG A 234 8.59 7.86 21.67
C ARG A 234 10.04 8.27 21.93
N GLY A 235 10.43 9.49 21.54
CA GLY A 235 11.70 10.11 21.83
C GLY A 235 12.53 10.52 20.61
N ILE A 236 13.49 11.40 20.82
CA ILE A 236 14.37 11.99 19.80
C ILE A 236 15.06 10.91 18.94
N LYS A 237 15.54 9.84 19.55
CA LYS A 237 16.21 8.75 18.82
C LYS A 237 15.31 8.07 17.80
N THR A 238 14.00 7.94 18.08
CA THR A 238 13.03 7.39 17.12
C THR A 238 13.01 8.20 15.85
N MET A 239 13.08 9.53 15.93
CA MET A 239 13.14 10.44 14.79
C MET A 239 14.44 10.31 14.00
N LEU A 240 15.58 10.35 14.70
CA LEU A 240 16.93 10.35 14.11
C LEU A 240 17.37 8.98 13.54
N PHE A 241 16.78 7.88 14.00
CA PHE A 241 16.98 6.55 13.43
C PHE A 241 15.85 6.11 12.48
N GLY A 242 14.77 6.88 12.42
CA GLY A 242 13.58 6.69 11.59
C GLY A 242 13.46 7.70 10.44
N PRO A 243 12.38 8.51 10.41
CA PRO A 243 12.03 9.36 9.26
C PRO A 243 13.05 10.47 8.96
N LEU A 244 13.76 10.97 9.97
CA LEU A 244 14.76 12.05 9.83
C LEU A 244 16.22 11.59 9.89
N LYS A 245 16.45 10.30 9.64
CA LYS A 245 17.80 9.71 9.68
C LYS A 245 18.74 10.38 8.67
N PRO A 246 19.90 10.95 9.12
CA PRO A 246 20.82 11.67 8.23
C PRO A 246 21.88 10.77 7.57
N VAL A 247 22.04 9.54 8.00
CA VAL A 247 23.11 8.63 7.53
C VAL A 247 22.95 8.31 6.05
N GLY A 248 24.01 8.49 5.27
CA GLY A 248 24.04 8.29 3.81
C GLY A 248 23.43 9.45 3.02
N LEU A 249 23.24 10.62 3.66
CA LEU A 249 22.72 11.85 3.07
C LEU A 249 23.62 13.06 3.36
N GLU A 250 24.93 12.88 3.23
CA GLU A 250 25.91 13.96 3.34
C GLU A 250 25.59 15.04 2.29
N ASP A 251 25.57 16.31 2.71
CA ASP A 251 25.30 17.44 1.83
C ASP A 251 26.41 17.58 0.77
N PRO A 252 26.11 17.50 -0.52
CA PRO A 252 27.11 17.61 -1.59
C PRO A 252 27.85 18.94 -1.62
N LYS A 253 27.24 20.03 -1.10
CA LYS A 253 27.83 21.38 -1.08
C LYS A 253 28.93 21.49 0.01
N THR A 254 28.75 20.81 1.13
CA THR A 254 29.64 20.94 2.30
C THR A 254 30.44 19.68 2.61
N GLY A 255 30.04 18.52 2.06
CA GLY A 255 30.59 17.19 2.39
C GLY A 255 30.25 16.74 3.80
N LYS A 256 29.47 17.51 4.58
CA LYS A 256 29.13 17.20 5.96
C LYS A 256 27.79 16.50 6.07
N ARG A 257 27.68 15.60 7.05
CA ARG A 257 26.41 14.98 7.40
C ARG A 257 25.60 15.93 8.29
N PRO A 258 24.37 16.28 7.91
CA PRO A 258 23.46 17.05 8.76
C PRO A 258 23.11 16.31 10.06
N TYR A 259 22.55 17.02 11.04
CA TYR A 259 22.05 16.39 12.27
C TYR A 259 20.80 15.55 12.00
N ALA A 260 19.86 16.11 11.23
CA ALA A 260 18.64 15.43 10.77
C ALA A 260 18.34 15.82 9.33
N VAL A 261 17.60 15.01 8.59
CA VAL A 261 17.21 15.28 7.18
C VAL A 261 15.80 14.77 6.91
N LEU A 262 14.92 15.66 6.44
CA LEU A 262 13.68 15.27 5.79
C LEU A 262 13.97 15.01 4.30
N GLN A 263 13.47 13.89 3.79
CA GLN A 263 13.48 13.59 2.35
C GLN A 263 12.12 13.90 1.72
N LEU A 264 12.14 14.57 0.57
CA LEU A 264 10.98 14.83 -0.24
C LEU A 264 11.11 13.99 -1.53
N ARG A 265 10.05 13.26 -1.87
CA ARG A 265 9.99 12.43 -3.07
C ARG A 265 9.01 13.00 -4.07
N GLN A 266 9.41 13.01 -5.35
CA GLN A 266 8.55 13.41 -6.45
C GLN A 266 7.24 12.60 -6.45
N ASP A 267 6.10 13.28 -6.60
CA ASP A 267 4.75 12.69 -6.53
C ASP A 267 4.02 12.68 -7.90
N ASP A 268 4.50 13.43 -8.87
CA ASP A 268 3.96 13.53 -10.23
C ASP A 268 5.05 13.44 -11.31
N ALA A 269 4.68 13.08 -12.53
CA ALA A 269 5.63 12.94 -13.65
C ALA A 269 6.28 14.28 -14.04
N ALA A 270 5.56 15.41 -13.90
CA ALA A 270 6.07 16.74 -14.18
C ALA A 270 7.11 17.24 -13.16
N GLY A 271 7.22 16.57 -12.00
CA GLY A 271 8.12 16.96 -10.92
C GLY A 271 7.71 18.27 -10.25
N THR A 272 6.42 18.56 -10.21
CA THR A 272 5.86 19.78 -9.60
C THR A 272 5.40 19.56 -8.17
N LEU A 273 5.13 18.31 -7.78
CA LEU A 273 4.64 17.93 -6.47
C LEU A 273 5.61 17.00 -5.74
N TYR A 274 5.76 17.20 -4.45
CA TYR A 274 6.65 16.42 -3.59
C TYR A 274 5.96 15.92 -2.33
N ASN A 275 6.09 14.62 -2.06
CA ASN A 275 5.59 13.96 -0.85
C ASN A 275 6.64 14.04 0.27
N MET A 276 6.23 14.40 1.47
CA MET A 276 7.08 14.42 2.68
C MET A 276 7.26 13.00 3.20
N VAL A 277 8.41 12.38 2.91
CA VAL A 277 8.65 10.95 3.22
C VAL A 277 8.70 10.70 4.72
N GLY A 278 7.83 9.81 5.21
CA GLY A 278 7.78 9.45 6.62
C GLY A 278 7.06 10.46 7.52
N PHE A 279 6.36 11.43 6.93
CA PHE A 279 5.61 12.47 7.65
C PHE A 279 4.10 12.24 7.64
N GLN A 280 3.67 10.99 7.72
CA GLN A 280 2.27 10.66 8.00
C GLN A 280 1.87 11.39 9.28
N THR A 281 0.68 12.02 9.29
CA THR A 281 0.29 12.86 10.42
C THR A 281 -1.22 12.98 10.56
N HIS A 282 -1.68 13.16 11.80
CA HIS A 282 -3.04 13.58 12.11
C HIS A 282 -3.07 14.94 12.85
N LEU A 283 -1.99 15.72 12.73
CA LEU A 283 -1.99 17.11 13.19
C LEU A 283 -3.10 17.90 12.51
N LYS A 284 -3.68 18.87 13.22
CA LYS A 284 -4.58 19.85 12.60
C LYS A 284 -3.88 20.56 11.44
N TRP A 285 -4.59 20.94 10.41
CA TRP A 285 -4.00 21.57 9.20
C TRP A 285 -3.16 22.82 9.51
N GLY A 286 -3.63 23.68 10.43
CA GLY A 286 -2.86 24.82 10.89
C GLY A 286 -1.55 24.45 11.58
N GLU A 287 -1.54 23.36 12.32
CA GLU A 287 -0.34 22.83 12.97
C GLU A 287 0.61 22.19 11.95
N GLN A 288 0.11 21.49 10.93
CA GLN A 288 0.95 20.98 9.86
C GLN A 288 1.70 22.13 9.16
N LYS A 289 1.01 23.22 8.82
CA LYS A 289 1.65 24.40 8.22
C LYS A 289 2.67 25.03 9.16
N ARG A 290 2.33 25.20 10.43
CA ARG A 290 3.21 25.83 11.42
C ARG A 290 4.46 24.99 11.71
N VAL A 291 4.27 23.72 12.04
CA VAL A 291 5.36 22.82 12.47
C VAL A 291 6.26 22.43 11.31
N PHE A 292 5.68 22.03 10.18
CA PHE A 292 6.49 21.63 9.01
C PHE A 292 7.19 22.80 8.32
N GLY A 293 6.61 24.02 8.43
CA GLY A 293 7.27 25.25 8.02
C GLY A 293 8.50 25.66 8.85
N MET A 294 8.79 24.98 9.96
CA MET A 294 10.05 25.17 10.72
C MET A 294 11.23 24.40 10.11
N ILE A 295 10.98 23.51 9.19
CA ILE A 295 12.04 22.73 8.51
C ILE A 295 12.70 23.64 7.45
N PRO A 296 14.05 23.78 7.45
CA PRO A 296 14.76 24.57 6.46
C PRO A 296 14.40 24.18 5.02
N GLY A 297 14.06 25.18 4.23
CA GLY A 297 13.57 25.01 2.86
C GLY A 297 12.05 24.91 2.73
N LEU A 298 11.31 24.75 3.82
CA LEU A 298 9.85 24.62 3.84
C LEU A 298 9.13 25.79 4.53
N GLU A 299 9.83 26.90 4.83
CA GLU A 299 9.27 28.03 5.58
C GLU A 299 8.05 28.66 4.88
N ASN A 300 8.03 28.60 3.55
CA ASN A 300 6.93 29.12 2.73
C ASN A 300 6.24 28.01 1.93
N ALA A 301 6.43 26.75 2.33
CA ALA A 301 5.89 25.61 1.58
C ALA A 301 4.35 25.64 1.49
N GLU A 302 3.85 25.50 0.27
CA GLU A 302 2.43 25.36 0.01
C GLU A 302 2.04 23.88 0.06
N ILE A 303 1.23 23.53 1.06
CA ILE A 303 0.69 22.18 1.23
C ILE A 303 -0.54 22.06 0.33
N VAL A 304 -0.42 21.36 -0.79
CA VAL A 304 -1.54 21.13 -1.73
C VAL A 304 -2.43 19.98 -1.27
N ARG A 305 -1.90 19.08 -0.46
CA ARG A 305 -2.64 18.01 0.20
C ARG A 305 -2.14 17.84 1.62
N TYR A 306 -3.03 18.05 2.58
CA TYR A 306 -2.70 17.85 3.99
C TYR A 306 -2.67 16.38 4.37
N GLY A 307 -1.83 16.05 5.34
CA GLY A 307 -1.88 14.75 6.01
C GLY A 307 -3.21 14.58 6.73
N VAL A 308 -3.77 13.38 6.63
CA VAL A 308 -5.03 13.00 7.26
C VAL A 308 -4.91 11.58 7.80
N MET A 309 -5.69 11.26 8.82
CA MET A 309 -5.74 9.93 9.41
C MET A 309 -7.07 9.24 9.08
N HIS A 310 -7.00 7.95 8.79
CA HIS A 310 -8.15 7.11 8.49
C HIS A 310 -8.17 5.91 9.44
N ARG A 311 -9.38 5.46 9.77
CA ARG A 311 -9.60 4.20 10.45
C ARG A 311 -9.74 3.11 9.40
N ASN A 312 -8.76 2.22 9.34
CA ASN A 312 -8.77 1.07 8.45
C ASN A 312 -9.35 -0.14 9.18
N THR A 313 -10.24 -0.86 8.52
CA THR A 313 -10.86 -2.07 9.06
C THR A 313 -10.42 -3.29 8.28
N PHE A 314 -10.33 -4.44 8.96
CA PHE A 314 -9.99 -5.72 8.35
C PHE A 314 -10.73 -6.87 9.05
N ILE A 315 -10.93 -7.98 8.35
CA ILE A 315 -11.58 -9.18 8.88
C ILE A 315 -10.57 -10.08 9.61
N ASN A 316 -11.05 -10.93 10.51
CA ASN A 316 -10.21 -11.91 11.18
C ASN A 316 -9.94 -13.12 10.25
N SER A 317 -9.13 -12.90 9.21
CA SER A 317 -8.89 -13.88 8.14
C SER A 317 -8.48 -15.26 8.62
N PRO A 318 -7.64 -15.44 9.67
CA PRO A 318 -7.32 -16.79 10.18
C PRO A 318 -8.55 -17.59 10.60
N THR A 319 -9.62 -16.91 10.99
CA THR A 319 -10.89 -17.58 11.36
C THR A 319 -11.72 -17.92 10.13
N VAL A 320 -11.79 -17.02 9.15
CA VAL A 320 -12.84 -17.06 8.13
C VAL A 320 -12.37 -17.42 6.72
N LEU A 321 -11.07 -17.25 6.38
CA LEU A 321 -10.56 -17.46 5.02
C LEU A 321 -9.71 -18.74 4.89
N GLU A 322 -9.78 -19.33 3.70
CA GLU A 322 -8.83 -20.33 3.19
C GLU A 322 -7.63 -19.64 2.51
N PRO A 323 -6.47 -20.33 2.32
CA PRO A 323 -5.33 -19.79 1.59
C PRO A 323 -5.62 -19.40 0.13
N THR A 324 -6.72 -19.85 -0.43
CA THR A 324 -7.27 -19.50 -1.75
C THR A 324 -8.03 -18.16 -1.73
N TYR A 325 -8.11 -17.48 -0.59
CA TYR A 325 -8.93 -16.30 -0.32
C TYR A 325 -10.44 -16.55 -0.32
N GLN A 326 -10.88 -17.81 -0.40
CA GLN A 326 -12.29 -18.17 -0.25
C GLN A 326 -12.75 -18.03 1.20
N LEU A 327 -14.03 -17.68 1.37
CA LEU A 327 -14.71 -17.79 2.66
C LEU A 327 -14.98 -19.27 2.99
N LYS A 328 -14.54 -19.71 4.17
CA LYS A 328 -14.70 -21.12 4.62
C LYS A 328 -16.15 -21.63 4.62
N THR A 329 -17.11 -20.72 4.86
CA THR A 329 -18.54 -21.05 4.96
C THR A 329 -19.31 -20.88 3.67
N ARG A 330 -18.71 -20.23 2.64
CA ARG A 330 -19.32 -19.97 1.34
C ARG A 330 -18.25 -20.00 0.24
N ASN A 331 -18.16 -21.12 -0.47
CA ASN A 331 -17.08 -21.43 -1.40
C ASN A 331 -17.08 -20.61 -2.71
N ASP A 332 -18.17 -19.94 -3.06
CA ASP A 332 -18.27 -19.03 -4.21
C ASP A 332 -17.97 -17.57 -3.85
N LEU A 333 -17.56 -17.30 -2.59
CA LEU A 333 -17.23 -15.98 -2.10
C LEU A 333 -15.75 -15.86 -1.73
N PHE A 334 -15.09 -14.86 -2.30
CA PHE A 334 -13.69 -14.53 -2.11
C PHE A 334 -13.53 -13.15 -1.50
N PHE A 335 -12.45 -12.95 -0.76
CA PHE A 335 -12.05 -11.65 -0.25
C PHE A 335 -10.66 -11.28 -0.76
N ALA A 336 -10.42 -9.99 -1.00
CA ALA A 336 -9.12 -9.50 -1.45
C ALA A 336 -8.81 -8.10 -0.91
N GLY A 337 -7.54 -7.73 -0.92
CA GLY A 337 -7.07 -6.42 -0.51
C GLY A 337 -6.82 -6.30 0.98
N GLN A 338 -6.57 -5.09 1.41
CA GLN A 338 -6.17 -4.76 2.78
C GLN A 338 -7.18 -5.24 3.84
N MET A 339 -8.45 -5.35 3.48
CA MET A 339 -9.48 -5.89 4.36
C MET A 339 -9.21 -7.34 4.79
N THR A 340 -8.36 -8.09 4.10
CA THR A 340 -7.95 -9.45 4.48
C THR A 340 -6.81 -9.49 5.49
N GLY A 341 -6.22 -8.34 5.85
CA GLY A 341 -5.05 -8.26 6.73
C GLY A 341 -3.71 -8.32 5.99
N VAL A 342 -3.70 -8.32 4.66
CA VAL A 342 -2.48 -7.94 3.92
C VAL A 342 -2.33 -6.43 3.99
N GLU A 343 -1.12 -5.94 4.25
CA GLU A 343 -0.87 -4.50 4.39
C GLU A 343 0.05 -4.01 3.28
N GLY A 344 -0.39 -2.93 2.62
CA GLY A 344 0.33 -2.26 1.54
C GLY A 344 -0.36 -2.38 0.18
N TYR A 345 -0.02 -1.46 -0.73
CA TYR A 345 -0.63 -1.39 -2.06
C TYR A 345 -0.34 -2.63 -2.91
N VAL A 346 0.94 -3.06 -2.91
CA VAL A 346 1.38 -4.21 -3.71
C VAL A 346 0.79 -5.50 -3.16
N GLU A 347 0.76 -5.66 -1.84
CA GLU A 347 0.17 -6.80 -1.15
C GLU A 347 -1.34 -6.89 -1.41
N SER A 348 -2.02 -5.73 -1.38
CA SER A 348 -3.46 -5.66 -1.71
C SER A 348 -3.72 -6.10 -3.15
N ALA A 349 -2.94 -5.60 -4.11
CA ALA A 349 -3.05 -6.01 -5.51
C ALA A 349 -2.73 -7.51 -5.68
N ALA A 350 -1.67 -8.02 -5.03
CA ALA A 350 -1.29 -9.43 -5.10
C ALA A 350 -2.37 -10.37 -4.55
N SER A 351 -3.06 -9.97 -3.47
CA SER A 351 -4.22 -10.72 -2.96
C SER A 351 -5.38 -10.71 -3.95
N GLY A 352 -5.61 -9.58 -4.65
CA GLY A 352 -6.58 -9.47 -5.73
C GLY A 352 -6.25 -10.38 -6.91
N LEU A 353 -4.96 -10.45 -7.28
CA LEU A 353 -4.44 -11.36 -8.30
C LEU A 353 -4.76 -12.83 -7.94
N ALA A 354 -4.42 -13.24 -6.72
CA ALA A 354 -4.66 -14.61 -6.25
C ALA A 354 -6.16 -14.94 -6.18
N ALA A 355 -6.98 -14.03 -5.64
CA ALA A 355 -8.43 -14.20 -5.58
C ALA A 355 -9.06 -14.23 -6.97
N GLY A 356 -8.61 -13.39 -7.91
CA GLY A 356 -9.08 -13.36 -9.30
C GLY A 356 -8.79 -14.64 -10.05
N ILE A 357 -7.57 -15.20 -9.93
CA ILE A 357 -7.20 -16.48 -10.49
C ILE A 357 -8.09 -17.59 -9.92
N ASN A 358 -8.25 -17.63 -8.59
CA ASN A 358 -9.05 -18.66 -7.94
C ASN A 358 -10.54 -18.54 -8.24
N ALA A 359 -11.09 -17.34 -8.35
CA ALA A 359 -12.48 -17.16 -8.77
C ALA A 359 -12.68 -17.59 -10.24
N ALA A 360 -11.71 -17.35 -11.13
CA ALA A 360 -11.76 -17.85 -12.49
C ALA A 360 -11.74 -19.39 -12.53
N ASN A 361 -10.83 -20.01 -11.77
CA ASN A 361 -10.77 -21.47 -11.68
C ASN A 361 -12.06 -22.05 -11.09
N PHE A 362 -12.64 -21.38 -10.08
CA PHE A 362 -13.91 -21.81 -9.50
C PHE A 362 -15.05 -21.88 -10.53
N VAL A 363 -15.24 -20.81 -11.33
CA VAL A 363 -16.31 -20.78 -12.34
C VAL A 363 -16.01 -21.67 -13.56
N GLU A 364 -14.75 -22.06 -13.74
CA GLU A 364 -14.31 -23.00 -14.75
C GLU A 364 -14.29 -24.46 -14.26
N GLU A 365 -14.66 -24.69 -12.99
CA GLU A 365 -14.65 -26.01 -12.35
C GLU A 365 -13.25 -26.66 -12.34
N LYS A 366 -12.20 -25.81 -12.28
CA LYS A 366 -10.80 -26.23 -12.15
C LYS A 366 -10.38 -26.25 -10.67
N GLU A 367 -9.28 -26.94 -10.37
CA GLU A 367 -8.67 -26.88 -9.06
C GLU A 367 -8.22 -25.46 -8.70
N LEU A 368 -8.44 -25.10 -7.44
CA LEU A 368 -8.00 -23.82 -6.93
C LEU A 368 -6.52 -23.86 -6.58
N VAL A 369 -5.84 -22.75 -6.83
CA VAL A 369 -4.41 -22.60 -6.59
C VAL A 369 -4.15 -22.11 -5.17
N VAL A 370 -3.48 -22.94 -4.38
CA VAL A 370 -2.80 -22.50 -3.16
C VAL A 370 -1.38 -22.13 -3.57
N PHE A 371 -1.08 -20.83 -3.61
CA PHE A 371 0.25 -20.36 -3.97
C PHE A 371 1.29 -20.91 -2.99
N PRO A 372 2.45 -21.43 -3.48
CA PRO A 372 3.48 -22.01 -2.63
C PRO A 372 3.99 -21.01 -1.57
N ALA A 373 4.18 -21.47 -0.33
CA ALA A 373 4.66 -20.62 0.77
C ALA A 373 6.04 -20.00 0.51
N GLU A 374 6.83 -20.58 -0.40
CA GLU A 374 8.12 -20.06 -0.87
C GLU A 374 7.98 -18.80 -1.72
N THR A 375 6.80 -18.52 -2.28
CA THR A 375 6.52 -17.30 -3.03
C THR A 375 6.10 -16.16 -2.10
N ALA A 376 6.31 -14.93 -2.51
CA ALA A 376 5.87 -13.77 -1.73
C ALA A 376 4.33 -13.70 -1.65
N ILE A 377 3.63 -14.00 -2.77
CA ILE A 377 2.16 -14.09 -2.82
C ILE A 377 1.67 -15.19 -1.89
N GLY A 378 2.24 -16.38 -1.94
CA GLY A 378 1.85 -17.51 -1.10
C GLY A 378 2.18 -17.30 0.37
N SER A 379 3.34 -16.71 0.69
CA SER A 379 3.74 -16.43 2.08
C SER A 379 2.73 -15.51 2.81
N LEU A 380 2.18 -14.52 2.10
CA LEU A 380 1.11 -13.66 2.62
C LEU A 380 -0.19 -14.41 2.80
N ALA A 381 -0.62 -15.20 1.82
CA ALA A 381 -1.84 -16.00 1.91
C ALA A 381 -1.78 -16.98 3.09
N HIS A 382 -0.64 -17.63 3.28
CA HIS A 382 -0.41 -18.50 4.44
C HIS A 382 -0.42 -17.72 5.76
N TYR A 383 0.24 -16.56 5.82
CA TYR A 383 0.24 -15.73 7.03
C TYR A 383 -1.18 -15.34 7.46
N ILE A 384 -1.97 -14.74 6.57
CA ILE A 384 -3.31 -14.24 6.91
C ILE A 384 -4.29 -15.35 7.27
N THR A 385 -4.02 -16.61 6.90
CA THR A 385 -4.92 -17.73 7.17
C THR A 385 -4.43 -18.65 8.31
N SER A 386 -3.15 -18.57 8.70
CA SER A 386 -2.54 -19.38 9.75
C SER A 386 -2.08 -18.62 10.99
N ALA A 387 -2.11 -17.29 10.96
CA ALA A 387 -1.75 -16.46 12.11
C ALA A 387 -2.65 -16.72 13.34
N SER A 388 -2.19 -16.29 14.51
CA SER A 388 -2.97 -16.42 15.74
C SER A 388 -4.26 -15.60 15.66
N LYS A 389 -5.41 -16.25 15.76
CA LYS A 389 -6.74 -15.63 15.73
C LYS A 389 -6.93 -14.53 16.79
N LYS A 390 -6.26 -14.65 17.94
CA LYS A 390 -6.40 -13.72 19.07
C LYS A 390 -5.56 -12.47 18.93
N SER A 391 -4.48 -12.53 18.15
CA SER A 391 -3.51 -11.45 17.99
C SER A 391 -3.19 -11.16 16.55
N PHE A 392 -4.13 -11.44 15.63
CA PHE A 392 -3.98 -11.20 14.21
C PHE A 392 -3.78 -9.71 13.94
N GLN A 393 -2.72 -9.39 13.21
CA GLN A 393 -2.36 -8.04 12.81
C GLN A 393 -2.09 -8.00 11.31
N PRO A 394 -2.37 -6.89 10.64
CA PRO A 394 -1.99 -6.71 9.24
C PRO A 394 -0.49 -6.89 9.04
N MET A 395 -0.10 -7.38 7.86
CA MET A 395 1.28 -7.72 7.55
C MET A 395 1.70 -7.28 6.16
N ASN A 396 2.83 -6.55 6.10
CA ASN A 396 3.55 -6.35 4.84
C ASN A 396 4.37 -7.59 4.48
N VAL A 397 4.55 -7.82 3.18
CA VAL A 397 5.46 -8.86 2.72
C VAL A 397 6.89 -8.60 3.22
N ASN A 398 7.50 -9.61 3.80
CA ASN A 398 8.87 -9.59 4.27
C ASN A 398 9.48 -11.01 4.23
N PHE A 399 10.79 -11.13 4.15
CA PHE A 399 11.44 -12.43 4.06
C PHE A 399 11.30 -13.31 5.31
N GLY A 400 10.83 -12.75 6.44
CA GLY A 400 10.51 -13.54 7.63
C GLY A 400 9.26 -14.40 7.48
N LEU A 401 8.41 -14.12 6.48
CA LEU A 401 7.23 -14.94 6.15
C LEU A 401 7.57 -16.17 5.29
N PHE A 402 8.72 -16.14 4.63
CA PHE A 402 9.13 -17.23 3.74
C PHE A 402 9.68 -18.41 4.55
N PRO A 403 9.44 -19.66 4.13
CA PRO A 403 10.08 -20.81 4.73
C PRO A 403 11.60 -20.68 4.71
N GLU A 404 12.27 -21.16 5.74
CA GLU A 404 13.74 -21.14 5.81
C GLU A 404 14.38 -21.88 4.62
N LEU A 405 15.59 -21.46 4.27
CA LEU A 405 16.41 -22.20 3.30
C LEU A 405 16.97 -23.46 3.97
N GLU A 406 17.10 -24.55 3.21
CA GLU A 406 17.71 -25.80 3.70
C GLU A 406 19.12 -25.57 4.24
N THR A 407 19.87 -24.67 3.60
CA THR A 407 21.22 -24.30 4.02
C THR A 407 21.20 -22.94 4.73
N LYS A 408 21.75 -22.89 5.94
CA LYS A 408 21.86 -21.65 6.73
C LYS A 408 22.88 -20.69 6.14
N ILE A 409 22.41 -19.56 5.60
CA ILE A 409 23.23 -18.48 5.05
C ILE A 409 23.29 -17.33 6.07
N ARG A 410 24.49 -16.93 6.51
CA ARG A 410 24.70 -15.87 7.52
C ARG A 410 24.63 -14.47 6.90
N ALA A 411 25.17 -14.29 5.70
CA ALA A 411 25.15 -13.01 4.99
C ALA A 411 23.72 -12.65 4.57
N LYS A 412 23.18 -11.56 5.12
CA LYS A 412 21.78 -11.17 4.90
C LYS A 412 21.46 -10.97 3.41
N GLN A 413 22.35 -10.32 2.68
CA GLN A 413 22.14 -10.06 1.25
C GLN A 413 22.05 -11.37 0.46
N GLU A 414 23.02 -12.24 0.61
CA GLU A 414 23.07 -13.55 -0.05
C GLU A 414 21.87 -14.42 0.30
N ARG A 415 21.44 -14.42 1.56
CA ARG A 415 20.24 -15.13 2.00
C ARG A 415 19.00 -14.59 1.30
N ASN A 416 18.84 -13.27 1.21
CA ASN A 416 17.70 -12.64 0.56
C ASN A 416 17.69 -12.94 -0.94
N GLU A 417 18.84 -12.92 -1.61
CA GLU A 417 18.99 -13.30 -3.02
C GLU A 417 18.56 -14.74 -3.27
N LYS A 418 18.95 -15.67 -2.38
CA LYS A 418 18.54 -17.08 -2.50
C LYS A 418 17.05 -17.31 -2.22
N LEU A 419 16.46 -16.59 -1.28
CA LEU A 419 15.03 -16.63 -1.05
C LEU A 419 14.26 -16.09 -2.27
N ALA A 420 14.72 -14.98 -2.86
CA ALA A 420 14.14 -14.41 -4.07
C ALA A 420 14.24 -15.38 -5.26
N GLU A 421 15.41 -15.97 -5.49
CA GLU A 421 15.62 -16.96 -6.56
C GLU A 421 14.65 -18.15 -6.43
N ARG A 422 14.51 -18.71 -5.23
CA ARG A 422 13.59 -19.80 -4.94
C ARG A 422 12.14 -19.41 -5.20
N ALA A 423 11.73 -18.22 -4.73
CA ALA A 423 10.38 -17.68 -4.92
C ALA A 423 10.05 -17.51 -6.42
N LEU A 424 10.95 -16.90 -7.19
CA LEU A 424 10.74 -16.68 -8.62
C LEU A 424 10.71 -18.00 -9.42
N ASN A 425 11.49 -19.00 -9.00
CA ASN A 425 11.40 -20.32 -9.61
C ASN A 425 10.07 -21.03 -9.28
N ALA A 426 9.57 -20.85 -8.07
CA ALA A 426 8.28 -21.42 -7.68
C ALA A 426 7.12 -20.76 -8.43
N ILE A 427 7.10 -19.42 -8.54
CA ILE A 427 6.00 -18.72 -9.23
C ILE A 427 5.99 -18.97 -10.74
N LYS A 428 7.14 -19.17 -11.36
CA LYS A 428 7.22 -19.56 -12.79
C LYS A 428 6.54 -20.91 -13.05
N ARG A 429 6.74 -21.89 -12.16
CA ARG A 429 6.02 -23.17 -12.25
C ARG A 429 4.51 -22.99 -12.12
N VAL A 430 4.07 -22.17 -11.16
CA VAL A 430 2.64 -21.84 -11.05
C VAL A 430 2.12 -21.19 -12.33
N ALA A 431 2.87 -20.25 -12.92
CA ALA A 431 2.46 -19.58 -14.16
C ALA A 431 2.35 -20.54 -15.35
N GLU A 432 3.16 -21.59 -15.41
CA GLU A 432 3.11 -22.62 -16.45
C GLU A 432 1.89 -23.56 -16.29
N GLU A 433 1.34 -23.67 -15.08
CA GLU A 433 0.18 -24.52 -14.77
C GLU A 433 -1.16 -23.77 -14.90
N LEU A 434 -1.16 -22.45 -14.99
CA LEU A 434 -2.34 -21.58 -15.10
C LEU A 434 -2.83 -21.40 -16.55
#